data_fe4b268d5aed73afc4cb3011ce645600
#
_entry.id   fe4b268d5aed73afc4cb3011ce645600
#
_cell.length_a   1.000
_cell.length_b   1.000
_cell.length_c   1.000
_cell.angle_alpha   90.00
_cell.angle_beta   90.00
_cell.angle_gamma   90.00
#
_symmetry.space_group_name_H-M   'P 1'
#
loop_
_entity.id
_entity.type
_entity.pdbx_description
1 polymer ?
#
loop_
_entity_poly.entity_id
_entity_poly.type
_entity_poly.pdbx_seq_one_letter_code
_entity_poly.pdbx_strand_id
1 'polypeptide(L)'
;MGNIDILAKLEEYSKAGYVPMHMPGGKRNTEYASTSELDITEIDGFDNLHNADGIIKEDFKRAAKLFGADETLFLVNGSSAGNMAAICGASKKGDT
;
A
#
# COMPACT_ATOMS: atom_id res chain seq x y z
N MET A 1 -18.85 -4.14 10.80
CA MET A 1 -18.12 -4.31 9.53
C MET A 1 -16.82 -5.02 9.84
N GLY A 2 -16.64 -6.23 9.30
CA GLY A 2 -15.43 -7.02 9.53
C GLY A 2 -14.20 -6.29 9.00
N ASN A 3 -13.14 -6.35 9.76
CA ASN A 3 -11.83 -5.80 9.41
C ASN A 3 -11.25 -6.66 8.27
N ILE A 4 -11.57 -6.32 7.03
CA ILE A 4 -10.98 -6.99 5.85
C ILE A 4 -9.61 -6.33 5.68
N ASP A 5 -8.54 -7.07 5.93
CA ASP A 5 -7.21 -6.59 5.62
C ASP A 5 -6.93 -6.69 4.11
N ILE A 6 -5.93 -5.94 3.64
CA ILE A 6 -5.63 -5.86 2.21
C ILE A 6 -5.23 -7.23 1.63
N LEU A 7 -4.54 -8.06 2.40
CA LEU A 7 -4.12 -9.39 1.94
C LEU A 7 -5.33 -10.29 1.68
N ALA A 8 -6.29 -10.33 2.62
CA ALA A 8 -7.51 -11.12 2.45
C ALA A 8 -8.31 -10.67 1.22
N LYS A 9 -8.38 -9.36 0.98
CA LYS A 9 -9.05 -8.81 -0.20
C LYS A 9 -8.34 -9.16 -1.52
N LEU A 10 -7.00 -9.14 -1.53
CA LEU A 10 -6.21 -9.57 -2.68
C LEU A 10 -6.40 -11.07 -2.99
N GLU A 11 -6.43 -11.90 -1.96
CA GLU A 11 -6.70 -13.34 -2.12
C GLU A 11 -8.11 -13.62 -2.64
N GLU A 12 -9.11 -12.89 -2.18
CA GLU A 12 -10.47 -12.97 -2.69
C GLU A 12 -10.51 -12.55 -4.17
N TYR A 13 -9.89 -11.44 -4.52
CA TYR A 13 -9.77 -10.96 -5.90
C TYR A 13 -9.07 -11.98 -6.81
N SER A 14 -7.99 -12.57 -6.35
CA SER A 14 -7.24 -13.60 -7.09
C SER A 14 -8.13 -14.81 -7.45
N LYS A 15 -9.03 -15.19 -6.54
CA LYS A 15 -9.96 -16.33 -6.71
C LYS A 15 -11.21 -15.98 -7.53
N ALA A 16 -11.52 -14.71 -7.72
CA ALA A 16 -12.76 -14.27 -8.37
C ALA A 16 -12.82 -14.50 -9.89
N GLY A 17 -11.73 -14.98 -10.51
CA GLY A 17 -11.70 -15.36 -11.92
C GLY A 17 -11.67 -14.20 -12.92
N TYR A 18 -11.46 -12.98 -12.47
CA TYR A 18 -11.29 -11.83 -13.37
C TYR A 18 -10.05 -11.97 -14.26
N VAL A 19 -10.15 -11.52 -15.51
CA VAL A 19 -8.99 -11.45 -16.41
C VAL A 19 -8.15 -10.22 -16.04
N PRO A 20 -6.86 -10.37 -15.68
CA PRO A 20 -6.03 -9.27 -15.22
C PRO A 20 -5.55 -8.40 -16.37
N MET A 21 -6.37 -7.46 -16.80
CA MET A 21 -6.05 -6.51 -17.88
C MET A 21 -5.37 -5.24 -17.41
N HIS A 22 -5.26 -5.03 -16.08
CA HIS A 22 -4.58 -3.88 -15.50
C HIS A 22 -3.07 -3.90 -15.78
N MET A 23 -2.43 -2.74 -15.79
CA MET A 23 -0.98 -2.56 -15.98
C MET A 23 -0.47 -1.52 -14.99
N PRO A 24 0.69 -1.75 -14.34
CA PRO A 24 1.49 -2.99 -14.36
C PRO A 24 0.81 -4.14 -13.62
N GLY A 25 1.51 -5.22 -13.41
CA GLY A 25 1.08 -6.39 -12.64
C GLY A 25 1.60 -7.70 -13.24
N GLY A 26 1.76 -8.73 -12.41
CA GLY A 26 2.31 -10.04 -12.77
C GLY A 26 1.40 -10.90 -13.64
N LYS A 27 0.18 -10.44 -13.94
CA LYS A 27 -0.82 -11.15 -14.75
C LYS A 27 -1.13 -12.56 -14.25
N ARG A 28 -1.00 -12.79 -12.95
CA ARG A 28 -1.15 -14.11 -12.29
C ARG A 28 -0.18 -15.16 -12.81
N ASN A 29 0.98 -14.74 -13.34
CA ASN A 29 1.99 -15.68 -13.83
C ASN A 29 2.85 -16.19 -12.66
N THR A 30 2.43 -17.31 -12.08
CA THR A 30 3.10 -17.95 -10.94
C THR A 30 4.42 -18.63 -11.31
N GLU A 31 4.76 -18.72 -12.60
CA GLU A 31 6.09 -19.20 -13.02
C GLU A 31 7.22 -18.28 -12.59
N TYR A 32 6.92 -16.97 -12.45
CA TYR A 32 7.91 -15.98 -11.99
C TYR A 32 7.95 -15.84 -10.48
N ALA A 33 6.78 -15.79 -9.85
CA ALA A 33 6.69 -15.68 -8.39
C ALA A 33 5.31 -16.15 -7.90
N SER A 34 5.28 -16.81 -6.76
CA SER A 34 4.03 -17.29 -6.15
C SER A 34 3.08 -16.14 -5.77
N THR A 35 3.61 -14.94 -5.58
CA THR A 35 2.85 -13.72 -5.25
C THR A 35 2.30 -12.99 -6.48
N SER A 36 2.59 -13.43 -7.70
CA SER A 36 2.11 -12.79 -8.93
C SER A 36 0.58 -12.78 -9.06
N GLU A 37 -0.12 -13.68 -8.37
CA GLU A 37 -1.57 -13.70 -8.30
C GLU A 37 -2.15 -12.51 -7.52
N LEU A 38 -1.36 -11.95 -6.60
CA LEU A 38 -1.72 -10.83 -5.72
C LEU A 38 -1.18 -9.50 -6.22
N ASP A 39 -0.37 -9.53 -7.30
CA ASP A 39 0.25 -8.35 -7.87
C ASP A 39 -0.73 -7.60 -8.76
N ILE A 40 -1.23 -6.49 -8.24
CA ILE A 40 -2.19 -5.61 -8.89
C ILE A 40 -1.67 -4.18 -8.96
N THR A 41 -2.34 -3.34 -9.73
CA THR A 41 -2.19 -1.88 -9.72
C THR A 41 -3.42 -1.22 -9.08
N GLU A 42 -3.54 0.08 -9.19
CA GLU A 42 -4.70 0.85 -8.74
C GLU A 42 -5.93 0.53 -9.59
N ILE A 43 -6.74 -0.38 -9.10
CA ILE A 43 -8.00 -0.80 -9.73
C ILE A 43 -9.17 -0.54 -8.79
N ASP A 44 -10.37 -0.52 -9.33
CA ASP A 44 -11.59 -0.28 -8.56
C ASP A 44 -11.66 -1.16 -7.32
N GLY A 45 -11.88 -0.52 -6.18
CA GLY A 45 -12.00 -1.17 -4.88
C GLY A 45 -10.69 -1.45 -4.14
N PHE A 46 -9.52 -1.10 -4.69
CA PHE A 46 -8.22 -1.34 -4.04
C PHE A 46 -7.49 -0.08 -3.59
N ASP A 47 -8.10 1.11 -3.73
CA ASP A 47 -7.53 2.35 -3.20
C ASP A 47 -6.24 2.80 -3.94
N ASN A 48 -5.66 3.92 -3.50
CA ASN A 48 -4.45 4.52 -4.04
C ASN A 48 -3.51 4.88 -2.89
N LEU A 49 -2.28 4.40 -2.91
CA LEU A 49 -1.32 4.60 -1.83
C LEU A 49 -1.02 6.08 -1.55
N HIS A 50 -0.95 6.91 -2.59
CA HIS A 50 -0.62 8.33 -2.47
C HIS A 50 -1.82 9.25 -2.22
N ASN A 51 -3.03 8.70 -2.33
CA ASN A 51 -4.27 9.41 -2.04
C ASN A 51 -5.27 8.45 -1.41
N ALA A 52 -4.87 7.79 -0.34
CA ALA A 52 -5.63 6.74 0.30
C ALA A 52 -6.94 7.26 0.91
N ASP A 53 -8.05 6.66 0.51
CA ASP A 53 -9.39 6.96 1.06
C ASP A 53 -10.21 5.70 1.42
N GLY A 54 -9.68 4.51 1.14
CA GLY A 54 -10.30 3.21 1.33
C GLY A 54 -9.48 2.26 2.20
N ILE A 55 -9.21 1.06 1.68
CA ILE A 55 -8.59 -0.06 2.41
C ILE A 55 -7.16 0.26 2.86
N ILE A 56 -6.39 0.98 2.07
CA ILE A 56 -5.03 1.40 2.42
C ILE A 56 -5.08 2.42 3.56
N LYS A 57 -6.03 3.35 3.55
CA LYS A 57 -6.23 4.30 4.64
C LYS A 57 -6.56 3.60 5.96
N GLU A 58 -7.36 2.55 5.92
CA GLU A 58 -7.64 1.76 7.13
C GLU A 58 -6.39 1.03 7.64
N ASP A 59 -5.51 0.56 6.74
CA ASP A 59 -4.23 -0.02 7.12
C ASP A 59 -3.28 1.01 7.75
N PHE A 60 -3.24 2.24 7.25
CA PHE A 60 -2.51 3.34 7.90
C PHE A 60 -2.98 3.58 9.33
N LYS A 61 -4.30 3.61 9.55
CA LYS A 61 -4.88 3.78 10.90
C LYS A 61 -4.54 2.61 11.82
N ARG A 62 -4.58 1.37 11.31
CA ARG A 62 -4.20 0.18 12.09
C ARG A 62 -2.73 0.23 12.50
N ALA A 63 -1.85 0.59 11.56
CA ALA A 63 -0.44 0.76 11.84
C ALA A 63 -0.17 1.88 12.86
N ALA A 64 -0.82 3.04 12.70
CA ALA A 64 -0.72 4.14 13.65
C ALA A 64 -1.12 3.69 15.07
N LYS A 65 -2.23 2.98 15.20
CA LYS A 65 -2.68 2.43 16.48
C LYS A 65 -1.68 1.43 17.08
N LEU A 66 -1.10 0.56 16.25
CA LEU A 66 -0.13 -0.44 16.69
C LEU A 66 1.15 0.21 17.24
N PHE A 67 1.64 1.25 16.59
CA PHE A 67 2.86 1.95 16.98
C PHE A 67 2.62 3.10 17.96
N GLY A 68 1.37 3.41 18.31
CA GLY A 68 1.03 4.54 19.18
C GLY A 68 1.37 5.91 18.55
N ALA A 69 1.30 6.01 17.24
CA ALA A 69 1.55 7.23 16.48
C ALA A 69 0.23 7.94 16.14
N ASP A 70 0.28 9.26 15.92
CA ASP A 70 -0.88 10.02 15.45
C ASP A 70 -1.25 9.63 14.02
N GLU A 71 -0.25 9.45 13.17
CA GLU A 71 -0.39 8.99 11.78
C GLU A 71 0.73 8.03 11.39
N THR A 72 0.46 7.16 10.43
CA THR A 72 1.45 6.28 9.82
C THR A 72 1.20 6.23 8.32
N LEU A 73 2.27 6.32 7.55
CA LEU A 73 2.24 6.23 6.09
C LEU A 73 3.20 5.12 5.63
N PHE A 74 2.79 4.33 4.65
CA PHE A 74 3.67 3.35 4.02
C PHE A 74 4.54 4.05 2.98
N LEU A 75 5.83 3.78 3.03
CA LEU A 75 6.80 4.41 2.14
C LEU A 75 7.06 3.55 0.90
N VAL A 76 7.18 4.22 -0.23
CA VAL A 76 7.84 3.69 -1.42
C VAL A 76 9.28 4.23 -1.48
N ASN A 77 10.16 3.59 -2.24
CA ASN A 77 11.58 3.95 -2.36
C ASN A 77 12.41 3.82 -1.05
N GLY A 78 11.99 2.95 -0.15
CA GLY A 78 12.74 2.58 1.04
C GLY A 78 12.81 3.66 2.13
N SER A 79 13.54 3.35 3.20
CA SER A 79 13.69 4.23 4.36
C SER A 79 14.40 5.56 4.06
N SER A 80 15.23 5.61 3.01
CA SER A 80 15.88 6.86 2.61
C SER A 80 14.88 7.94 2.22
N ALA A 81 13.80 7.58 1.53
CA ALA A 81 12.72 8.51 1.22
C ALA A 81 12.04 9.05 2.48
N GLY A 82 11.80 8.19 3.47
CA GLY A 82 11.24 8.59 4.76
C GLY A 82 12.16 9.52 5.56
N ASN A 83 13.45 9.20 5.61
CA ASN A 83 14.45 10.05 6.27
C ASN A 83 14.52 11.43 5.62
N MET A 84 14.54 11.50 4.29
CA MET A 84 14.53 12.77 3.57
C MET A 84 13.26 13.57 3.86
N ALA A 85 12.09 12.93 3.84
CA ALA A 85 10.82 13.58 4.15
C ALA A 85 10.79 14.13 5.58
N ALA A 86 11.28 13.37 6.56
CA ALA A 86 11.35 13.78 7.96
C ALA A 86 12.27 14.98 8.15
N ILE A 87 13.49 14.95 7.56
CA ILE A 87 14.46 16.04 7.63
C ILE A 87 13.89 17.30 6.97
N CYS A 88 13.37 17.17 5.75
CA CYS A 88 12.79 18.32 5.03
C CYS A 88 11.56 18.90 5.73
N GLY A 89 10.75 18.05 6.37
CA GLY A 89 9.57 18.50 7.11
C GLY A 89 9.89 19.18 8.44
N ALA A 90 10.97 18.77 9.10
CA ALA A 90 11.39 19.31 10.39
C ALA A 90 12.33 20.51 10.29
N SER A 91 12.97 20.74 9.14
CA SER A 91 13.97 21.80 8.96
C SER A 91 13.47 22.97 8.11
N LYS A 92 14.06 24.14 8.34
CA LYS A 92 13.82 25.37 7.57
C LYS A 92 15.12 25.86 6.95
N LYS A 93 15.01 26.69 5.91
CA LYS A 93 16.19 27.32 5.29
C LYS A 93 16.96 28.12 6.32
N GLY A 94 18.21 27.74 6.57
CA GLY A 94 19.09 28.38 7.55
C GLY A 94 19.29 27.59 8.84
N ASP A 95 18.62 26.47 9.05
CA ASP A 95 18.88 25.56 10.15
C ASP A 95 20.24 24.86 9.95
N THR A 96 20.98 24.63 11.05
CA THR A 96 22.30 23.96 11.09
C THR A 96 22.23 22.72 11.95
#